data_90835d9690bd69fef014deab2564fed5
#
_entry.id   90835d9690bd69fef014deab2564fed5
#
_cell.length_a   1.000
_cell.length_b   1.000
_cell.length_c   1.000
_cell.angle_alpha   90.00
_cell.angle_beta   90.00
_cell.angle_gamma   90.00
#
_symmetry.space_group_name_H-M   'P 1'
#
loop_
_entity.id
_entity.type
_entity.pdbx_description
1 polymer ?
#
loop_
_entity_poly.entity_id
_entity_poly.type
_entity_poly.pdbx_seq_one_letter_code
_entity_poly.pdbx_strand_id
1 'polypeptide(L)'
;MSEEAQLKIHMMGKISAEYNGKSLPVGTALSGRVLQLFLILLYYHDSGISREELLDMMYGSGEYANPAGSLRAVVFRLRRIMEECLPAGEHIQTEGGVYRWVSKSVSVYVDARDFQATAEKGLEKENEEELLRACGLYQGEFLAQLAGEKWVTIVSVRCQELYFRCLRSLSRQMQENREYQSLLNIVNNACQLYPYEECQIMKMDCLIAMKRFREAMQVYKWVVRQYFEEQGLPPSEKMLERFRTMSSQIRYTADMLKDVRESLKERDAVNGPYYCSYPSFIDSYRLLNRLSERISFEKVLICTFFVDIRGKALDDGNDLLKEASSQLRKAVGISLRKGDLFTCYSPSQYLILLSGADQEECQNIFQRIEQNLRCWGDWRRIRLKYEVLSQV
;
A
#
# COMPACT_ATOMS: atom_id res chain seq x y z
N MET A 1 41.69 -4.17 -19.11
CA MET A 1 40.37 -4.21 -19.76
C MET A 1 39.82 -2.79 -19.65
N SER A 2 39.71 -2.08 -20.76
CA SER A 2 39.05 -0.75 -20.77
C SER A 2 37.62 -0.96 -20.34
N GLU A 3 37.17 -0.31 -19.26
CA GLU A 3 35.72 -0.23 -18.94
C GLU A 3 35.01 0.33 -20.18
N GLU A 4 34.18 -0.50 -20.79
CA GLU A 4 33.35 -0.02 -21.90
C GLU A 4 32.47 1.12 -21.37
N ALA A 5 32.48 2.22 -22.12
CA ALA A 5 31.72 3.40 -21.78
C ALA A 5 30.23 3.05 -21.68
N GLN A 6 29.67 3.12 -20.48
CA GLN A 6 28.32 2.65 -20.18
C GLN A 6 27.40 3.77 -19.69
N LEU A 7 26.24 3.86 -20.30
CA LEU A 7 25.11 4.67 -19.83
C LEU A 7 24.22 3.80 -18.93
N LYS A 8 24.22 4.09 -17.62
CA LYS A 8 23.40 3.38 -16.64
C LYS A 8 22.18 4.18 -16.29
N ILE A 9 21.02 3.54 -16.35
CA ILE A 9 19.73 4.13 -16.04
C ILE A 9 19.06 3.33 -14.93
N HIS A 10 18.69 4.01 -13.87
CA HIS A 10 17.89 3.46 -12.78
C HIS A 10 16.44 3.94 -12.92
N MET A 11 15.54 2.99 -13.10
CA MET A 11 14.10 3.18 -13.23
C MET A 11 13.32 2.55 -12.07
N MET A 12 13.98 1.70 -11.28
CA MET A 12 13.39 1.06 -10.10
C MET A 12 13.62 1.92 -8.86
N GLY A 13 12.54 2.53 -8.34
CA GLY A 13 12.60 3.46 -7.22
C GLY A 13 12.95 4.90 -7.66
N LYS A 14 14.11 5.41 -7.25
CA LYS A 14 14.53 6.77 -7.61
C LYS A 14 15.14 6.81 -9.01
N ILE A 15 14.56 7.64 -9.87
CA ILE A 15 15.09 7.84 -11.23
C ILE A 15 16.46 8.51 -11.18
N SER A 16 17.45 7.87 -11.78
CA SER A 16 18.78 8.44 -12.00
C SER A 16 19.39 7.92 -13.30
N ALA A 17 20.30 8.70 -13.87
CA ALA A 17 21.03 8.35 -15.05
C ALA A 17 22.47 8.78 -14.89
N GLU A 18 23.43 7.95 -15.29
CA GLU A 18 24.85 8.24 -15.24
C GLU A 18 25.58 7.70 -16.47
N TYR A 19 26.60 8.43 -16.91
CA TYR A 19 27.51 8.01 -17.95
C TYR A 19 28.94 8.05 -17.42
N ASN A 20 29.61 6.91 -17.39
CA ASN A 20 30.97 6.76 -16.83
C ASN A 20 31.13 7.40 -15.44
N GLY A 21 30.18 7.18 -14.55
CA GLY A 21 30.17 7.73 -13.19
C GLY A 21 29.80 9.22 -13.08
N LYS A 22 29.49 9.89 -14.18
CA LYS A 22 28.96 11.26 -14.15
C LYS A 22 27.46 11.24 -14.26
N SER A 23 26.77 11.86 -13.30
CA SER A 23 25.32 11.96 -13.32
C SER A 23 24.82 12.85 -14.46
N LEU A 24 23.79 12.39 -15.18
CA LEU A 24 23.07 13.18 -16.14
C LEU A 24 22.10 14.16 -15.45
N PRO A 25 21.71 15.26 -16.10
CA PRO A 25 20.90 16.33 -15.49
C PRO A 25 19.41 15.95 -15.38
N VAL A 26 19.11 14.82 -14.72
CA VAL A 26 17.73 14.36 -14.43
C VAL A 26 17.07 15.30 -13.43
N GLY A 27 15.84 15.73 -13.73
CA GLY A 27 15.10 16.70 -12.91
C GLY A 27 15.38 18.17 -13.24
N THR A 28 16.37 18.45 -14.10
CA THR A 28 16.71 19.80 -14.59
C THR A 28 16.54 19.88 -16.11
N ALA A 29 17.60 19.68 -16.89
CA ALA A 29 17.49 19.67 -18.36
C ALA A 29 16.67 18.47 -18.89
N LEU A 30 16.86 17.28 -18.28
CA LEU A 30 16.01 16.10 -18.48
C LEU A 30 14.81 16.17 -17.54
N SER A 31 13.75 16.85 -17.95
CA SER A 31 12.52 17.02 -17.16
C SER A 31 11.26 16.96 -18.02
N GLY A 32 10.11 16.75 -17.41
CA GLY A 32 8.82 16.69 -18.09
C GLY A 32 8.80 15.71 -19.27
N ARG A 33 8.29 16.13 -20.40
CA ARG A 33 8.16 15.29 -21.62
C ARG A 33 9.52 14.87 -22.21
N VAL A 34 10.59 15.63 -21.98
CA VAL A 34 11.93 15.24 -22.45
C VAL A 34 12.45 14.06 -21.64
N LEU A 35 12.27 14.08 -20.32
CA LEU A 35 12.61 12.95 -19.47
C LEU A 35 11.77 11.72 -19.81
N GLN A 36 10.47 11.89 -20.01
CA GLN A 36 9.58 10.79 -20.39
C GLN A 36 10.04 10.13 -21.70
N LEU A 37 10.33 10.90 -22.75
CA LEU A 37 10.85 10.39 -24.02
C LEU A 37 12.18 9.64 -23.82
N PHE A 38 13.09 10.21 -23.05
CA PHE A 38 14.38 9.60 -22.74
C PHE A 38 14.22 8.22 -22.10
N LEU A 39 13.37 8.13 -21.06
CA LEU A 39 13.11 6.88 -20.36
C LEU A 39 12.42 5.83 -21.25
N ILE A 40 11.46 6.23 -22.09
CA ILE A 40 10.80 5.33 -23.03
C ILE A 40 11.81 4.77 -24.02
N LEU A 41 12.63 5.61 -24.65
CA LEU A 41 13.62 5.17 -25.64
C LEU A 41 14.65 4.22 -25.04
N LEU A 42 15.05 4.42 -23.78
CA LEU A 42 16.00 3.54 -23.11
C LEU A 42 15.34 2.25 -22.63
N TYR A 43 14.10 2.29 -22.17
CA TYR A 43 13.38 1.07 -21.80
C TYR A 43 13.16 0.14 -23.01
N TYR A 44 12.94 0.72 -24.20
CA TYR A 44 12.76 0.00 -25.47
C TYR A 44 14.02 0.04 -26.36
N HIS A 45 15.23 0.19 -25.78
CA HIS A 45 16.45 0.37 -26.56
C HIS A 45 16.74 -0.80 -27.52
N ASP A 46 16.41 -2.04 -27.12
CA ASP A 46 16.63 -3.24 -27.95
C ASP A 46 15.68 -3.31 -29.16
N SER A 47 14.39 -3.05 -28.95
CA SER A 47 13.35 -3.23 -29.97
C SER A 47 13.10 -1.94 -30.78
N GLY A 48 13.35 -0.80 -30.19
CA GLY A 48 12.80 0.46 -30.64
C GLY A 48 11.30 0.56 -30.34
N ILE A 49 10.71 1.70 -30.67
CA ILE A 49 9.29 1.99 -30.47
C ILE A 49 8.71 2.70 -31.70
N SER A 50 7.52 2.30 -32.12
CA SER A 50 6.84 2.94 -33.24
C SER A 50 6.39 4.37 -32.88
N ARG A 51 6.26 5.22 -33.89
CA ARG A 51 5.77 6.59 -33.70
C ARG A 51 4.36 6.62 -33.09
N GLU A 52 3.51 5.69 -33.49
CA GLU A 52 2.13 5.60 -33.00
C GLU A 52 2.09 5.25 -31.52
N GLU A 53 2.81 4.20 -31.11
CA GLU A 53 2.94 3.81 -29.70
C GLU A 53 3.55 4.93 -28.86
N LEU A 54 4.59 5.60 -29.37
CA LEU A 54 5.24 6.71 -28.67
C LEU A 54 4.30 7.91 -28.49
N LEU A 55 3.47 8.21 -29.49
CA LEU A 55 2.45 9.25 -29.42
C LEU A 55 1.36 8.87 -28.41
N ASP A 56 0.92 7.62 -28.38
CA ASP A 56 -0.07 7.15 -27.42
C ASP A 56 0.49 7.22 -25.98
N MET A 57 1.70 6.74 -25.75
CA MET A 57 2.35 6.79 -24.43
C MET A 57 2.57 8.22 -23.91
N MET A 58 2.92 9.15 -24.78
CA MET A 58 3.26 10.52 -24.37
C MET A 58 2.08 11.49 -24.36
N TYR A 59 1.05 11.24 -25.18
CA TYR A 59 -0.02 12.20 -25.44
C TYR A 59 -1.43 11.59 -25.43
N GLY A 60 -1.57 10.25 -25.29
CA GLY A 60 -2.85 9.54 -25.40
C GLY A 60 -3.88 9.87 -24.32
N SER A 61 -3.47 10.50 -23.22
CA SER A 61 -4.34 10.86 -22.08
C SER A 61 -4.87 12.30 -22.10
N GLY A 62 -4.54 13.10 -23.13
CA GLY A 62 -4.91 14.52 -23.18
C GLY A 62 -5.29 15.04 -24.56
N GLU A 63 -6.03 16.16 -24.60
CA GLU A 63 -6.34 16.89 -25.83
C GLU A 63 -5.14 17.75 -26.23
N TYR A 64 -4.35 17.27 -27.16
CA TYR A 64 -3.24 18.03 -27.74
C TYR A 64 -3.54 18.44 -29.17
N ALA A 65 -3.45 19.73 -29.46
CA ALA A 65 -3.75 20.26 -30.79
C ALA A 65 -2.81 19.71 -31.91
N ASN A 66 -1.54 19.40 -31.57
CA ASN A 66 -0.57 18.84 -32.51
C ASN A 66 0.44 17.91 -31.80
N PRO A 67 0.06 16.67 -31.44
CA PRO A 67 0.96 15.72 -30.79
C PRO A 67 2.23 15.43 -31.61
N ALA A 68 2.10 15.31 -32.93
CA ALA A 68 3.21 15.00 -33.81
C ALA A 68 4.26 16.14 -33.90
N GLY A 69 3.80 17.38 -33.88
CA GLY A 69 4.69 18.55 -33.83
C GLY A 69 5.40 18.66 -32.48
N SER A 70 4.65 18.42 -31.40
CA SER A 70 5.19 18.38 -30.03
C SER A 70 6.26 17.30 -29.87
N LEU A 71 6.02 16.09 -30.38
CA LEU A 71 7.00 15.00 -30.35
C LEU A 71 8.30 15.39 -31.06
N ARG A 72 8.23 15.97 -32.26
CA ARG A 72 9.44 16.41 -32.98
C ARG A 72 10.26 17.42 -32.18
N ALA A 73 9.59 18.38 -31.53
CA ALA A 73 10.28 19.37 -30.69
C ALA A 73 10.94 18.73 -29.46
N VAL A 74 10.28 17.73 -28.84
CA VAL A 74 10.84 16.99 -27.69
C VAL A 74 12.04 16.14 -28.12
N VAL A 75 11.97 15.45 -29.28
CA VAL A 75 13.08 14.68 -29.85
C VAL A 75 14.27 15.58 -30.13
N PHE A 76 14.03 16.75 -30.76
CA PHE A 76 15.09 17.72 -31.04
C PHE A 76 15.79 18.18 -29.75
N ARG A 77 15.03 18.52 -28.70
CA ARG A 77 15.59 18.93 -27.41
C ARG A 77 16.39 17.78 -26.75
N LEU A 78 15.87 16.56 -26.79
CA LEU A 78 16.57 15.41 -26.21
C LEU A 78 17.89 15.14 -26.94
N ARG A 79 17.93 15.19 -28.29
CA ARG A 79 19.16 15.04 -29.07
C ARG A 79 20.21 16.05 -28.64
N ARG A 80 19.83 17.34 -28.52
CA ARG A 80 20.74 18.40 -28.09
C ARG A 80 21.32 18.13 -26.68
N ILE A 81 20.49 17.70 -25.73
CA ILE A 81 20.98 17.38 -24.37
C ILE A 81 21.94 16.18 -24.42
N MET A 82 21.66 15.18 -25.25
CA MET A 82 22.55 14.02 -25.37
C MET A 82 23.90 14.37 -26.03
N GLU A 83 23.93 15.26 -26.99
CA GLU A 83 25.17 15.80 -27.58
C GLU A 83 26.06 16.52 -26.55
N GLU A 84 25.45 17.14 -25.54
CA GLU A 84 26.17 17.81 -24.45
C GLU A 84 26.67 16.81 -23.36
N CYS A 85 25.96 15.68 -23.16
CA CYS A 85 26.21 14.74 -22.06
C CYS A 85 26.98 13.48 -22.47
N LEU A 86 26.91 13.08 -23.72
CA LEU A 86 27.48 11.85 -24.24
C LEU A 86 28.54 12.13 -25.32
N PRO A 87 29.37 11.14 -25.72
CA PRO A 87 30.32 11.31 -26.82
C PRO A 87 29.65 11.70 -28.12
N ALA A 88 30.38 12.39 -28.98
CA ALA A 88 29.88 12.79 -30.30
C ALA A 88 29.36 11.59 -31.09
N GLY A 89 28.12 11.70 -31.57
CA GLY A 89 27.45 10.64 -32.33
C GLY A 89 25.95 10.80 -32.35
N GLU A 90 25.30 10.06 -33.22
CA GLU A 90 23.84 10.00 -33.25
C GLU A 90 23.37 8.95 -32.24
N HIS A 91 22.64 9.39 -31.20
CA HIS A 91 22.11 8.51 -30.14
C HIS A 91 20.64 8.14 -30.35
N ILE A 92 19.92 8.87 -31.18
CA ILE A 92 18.49 8.67 -31.47
C ILE A 92 18.27 8.64 -32.96
N GLN A 93 17.97 7.48 -33.52
CA GLN A 93 17.61 7.32 -34.93
C GLN A 93 16.09 7.19 -35.11
N THR A 94 15.65 7.66 -36.27
CA THR A 94 14.26 7.51 -36.71
C THR A 94 14.27 6.93 -38.12
N GLU A 95 13.91 5.68 -38.24
CA GLU A 95 13.90 4.97 -39.52
C GLU A 95 12.60 4.19 -39.67
N GLY A 96 11.92 4.30 -40.81
CA GLY A 96 10.65 3.60 -41.03
C GLY A 96 9.54 3.92 -40.04
N GLY A 97 9.57 5.10 -39.42
CA GLY A 97 8.60 5.47 -38.38
C GLY A 97 8.88 4.87 -36.99
N VAL A 98 10.02 4.20 -36.81
CA VAL A 98 10.45 3.64 -35.51
C VAL A 98 11.55 4.54 -34.94
N TYR A 99 11.39 4.89 -33.66
CA TYR A 99 12.40 5.58 -32.88
C TYR A 99 13.24 4.55 -32.12
N ARG A 100 14.57 4.67 -32.22
CA ARG A 100 15.51 3.78 -31.55
C ARG A 100 16.60 4.57 -30.85
N TRP A 101 16.99 4.08 -29.69
CA TRP A 101 18.27 4.47 -29.12
C TRP A 101 19.39 3.72 -29.87
N VAL A 102 20.33 4.45 -30.43
CA VAL A 102 21.46 3.85 -31.17
C VAL A 102 22.73 4.50 -30.67
N SER A 103 23.63 3.73 -30.18
CA SER A 103 24.99 4.21 -29.92
C SER A 103 25.97 3.08 -30.14
N LYS A 104 26.86 3.25 -31.09
CA LYS A 104 27.93 2.27 -31.35
C LYS A 104 29.07 2.35 -30.31
N SER A 105 29.14 3.47 -29.58
CA SER A 105 30.22 3.79 -28.64
C SER A 105 29.79 3.80 -27.17
N VAL A 106 28.50 3.61 -26.87
CA VAL A 106 27.95 3.68 -25.52
C VAL A 106 27.03 2.48 -25.29
N SER A 107 27.44 1.55 -24.46
CA SER A 107 26.55 0.48 -24.02
C SER A 107 25.49 1.03 -23.06
N VAL A 108 24.29 0.47 -23.11
CA VAL A 108 23.15 0.91 -22.28
C VAL A 108 22.85 -0.17 -21.26
N TYR A 109 22.73 0.22 -20.01
CA TYR A 109 22.25 -0.62 -18.92
C TYR A 109 20.98 0.01 -18.32
N VAL A 110 19.90 -0.77 -18.25
CA VAL A 110 18.62 -0.36 -17.65
C VAL A 110 18.27 -1.38 -16.58
N ASP A 111 18.27 -0.95 -15.32
CA ASP A 111 17.99 -1.82 -14.16
C ASP A 111 16.64 -2.54 -14.25
N ALA A 112 15.60 -1.88 -14.73
CA ALA A 112 14.27 -2.47 -14.91
C ALA A 112 14.27 -3.62 -15.94
N ARG A 113 15.07 -3.51 -17.01
CA ARG A 113 15.21 -4.56 -18.03
C ARG A 113 16.04 -5.73 -17.50
N ASP A 114 17.14 -5.41 -16.80
CA ASP A 114 17.97 -6.43 -16.14
C ASP A 114 17.18 -7.18 -15.06
N PHE A 115 16.39 -6.47 -14.27
CA PHE A 115 15.45 -7.08 -13.33
C PHE A 115 14.50 -8.06 -14.01
N GLN A 116 13.81 -7.63 -15.07
CA GLN A 116 12.84 -8.48 -15.76
C GLN A 116 13.50 -9.74 -16.34
N ALA A 117 14.62 -9.58 -17.04
CA ALA A 117 15.34 -10.71 -17.64
C ALA A 117 15.87 -11.68 -16.58
N THR A 118 16.45 -11.17 -15.50
CA THR A 118 17.00 -11.96 -14.38
C THR A 118 15.87 -12.69 -13.64
N ALA A 119 14.75 -12.01 -13.38
CA ALA A 119 13.59 -12.58 -12.71
C ALA A 119 12.92 -13.70 -13.53
N GLU A 120 12.69 -13.47 -14.83
CA GLU A 120 12.11 -14.47 -15.73
C GLU A 120 13.02 -15.71 -15.82
N LYS A 121 14.32 -15.51 -16.00
CA LYS A 121 15.31 -16.59 -16.02
C LYS A 121 15.37 -17.36 -14.70
N GLY A 122 15.36 -16.65 -13.57
CA GLY A 122 15.37 -17.26 -12.23
C GLY A 122 14.14 -18.08 -11.95
N LEU A 123 12.96 -17.60 -12.37
CA LEU A 123 11.68 -18.33 -12.22
C LEU A 123 11.59 -19.55 -13.15
N GLU A 124 12.05 -19.43 -14.39
CA GLU A 124 12.02 -20.53 -15.36
C GLU A 124 12.92 -21.70 -14.94
N LYS A 125 14.11 -21.40 -14.42
CA LYS A 125 15.11 -22.39 -14.03
C LYS A 125 15.09 -22.75 -12.54
N GLU A 126 14.18 -22.15 -11.76
CA GLU A 126 14.17 -22.22 -10.29
C GLU A 126 15.56 -21.95 -9.65
N ASN A 127 16.32 -21.01 -10.26
CA ASN A 127 17.66 -20.70 -9.86
C ASN A 127 17.69 -19.65 -8.72
N GLU A 128 18.15 -20.07 -7.54
CA GLU A 128 18.20 -19.23 -6.34
C GLU A 128 19.09 -17.99 -6.51
N GLU A 129 20.23 -18.10 -7.15
CA GLU A 129 21.17 -16.99 -7.36
C GLU A 129 20.56 -15.89 -8.23
N GLU A 130 19.89 -16.28 -9.33
CA GLU A 130 19.20 -15.34 -10.21
C GLU A 130 17.99 -14.71 -9.50
N LEU A 131 17.25 -15.46 -8.69
CA LEU A 131 16.14 -14.93 -7.90
C LEU A 131 16.61 -13.93 -6.85
N LEU A 132 17.72 -14.22 -6.17
CA LEU A 132 18.37 -13.30 -5.22
C LEU A 132 18.80 -12.00 -5.92
N ARG A 133 19.45 -12.14 -7.07
CA ARG A 133 19.88 -11.00 -7.88
C ARG A 133 18.68 -10.16 -8.31
N ALA A 134 17.61 -10.79 -8.79
CA ALA A 134 16.37 -10.09 -9.18
C ALA A 134 15.76 -9.33 -7.99
N CYS A 135 15.63 -9.97 -6.82
CA CYS A 135 15.13 -9.29 -5.62
C CYS A 135 16.02 -8.11 -5.20
N GLY A 136 17.34 -8.21 -5.41
CA GLY A 136 18.29 -7.14 -5.15
C GLY A 136 18.19 -5.95 -6.13
N LEU A 137 17.84 -6.22 -7.40
CA LEU A 137 17.63 -5.17 -8.42
C LEU A 137 16.34 -4.38 -8.20
N TYR A 138 15.35 -4.97 -7.53
CA TYR A 138 14.07 -4.32 -7.26
C TYR A 138 14.18 -3.37 -6.06
N GLN A 139 14.54 -2.11 -6.30
CA GLN A 139 14.75 -1.10 -5.25
C GLN A 139 13.50 -0.23 -4.96
N GLY A 140 12.39 -0.49 -5.64
CA GLY A 140 11.13 0.24 -5.50
C GLY A 140 10.28 0.15 -6.76
N GLU A 141 9.16 0.84 -6.77
CA GLU A 141 8.24 0.84 -7.91
C GLU A 141 8.89 1.43 -9.16
N PHE A 142 8.57 0.85 -10.31
CA PHE A 142 9.03 1.34 -11.61
C PHE A 142 8.54 2.76 -11.84
N LEU A 143 9.49 3.69 -12.05
CA LEU A 143 9.25 5.10 -12.35
C LEU A 143 8.16 5.74 -11.46
N ALA A 144 8.21 5.53 -10.15
CA ALA A 144 7.19 5.99 -9.18
C ALA A 144 6.84 7.49 -9.33
N GLN A 145 7.81 8.34 -9.73
CA GLN A 145 7.58 9.77 -9.97
C GLN A 145 6.72 10.07 -11.21
N LEU A 146 6.51 9.08 -12.08
CA LEU A 146 5.70 9.14 -13.29
C LEU A 146 4.49 8.20 -13.23
N ALA A 147 4.03 7.83 -12.05
CA ALA A 147 2.93 6.88 -11.83
C ALA A 147 1.59 7.32 -12.47
N GLY A 148 1.42 8.61 -12.80
CA GLY A 148 0.26 9.11 -13.54
C GLY A 148 0.25 8.78 -15.04
N GLU A 149 1.36 8.29 -15.58
CA GLU A 149 1.46 7.94 -17.00
C GLU A 149 1.01 6.47 -17.20
N LYS A 150 0.03 6.26 -18.09
CA LYS A 150 -0.61 4.95 -18.33
C LYS A 150 0.39 3.82 -18.59
N TRP A 151 1.40 4.06 -19.44
CA TRP A 151 2.40 3.05 -19.76
C TRP A 151 3.27 2.68 -18.55
N VAL A 152 3.58 3.66 -17.67
CA VAL A 152 4.33 3.41 -16.41
C VAL A 152 3.53 2.52 -15.49
N THR A 153 2.23 2.80 -15.32
CA THR A 153 1.35 1.98 -14.48
C THR A 153 1.33 0.53 -14.94
N ILE A 154 1.21 0.28 -16.26
CA ILE A 154 1.19 -1.09 -16.82
C ILE A 154 2.51 -1.82 -16.52
N VAL A 155 3.64 -1.17 -16.76
CA VAL A 155 4.97 -1.78 -16.51
C VAL A 155 5.21 -1.96 -15.02
N SER A 156 4.82 -0.99 -14.19
CA SER A 156 4.98 -1.05 -12.73
C SER A 156 4.23 -2.23 -12.12
N VAL A 157 2.97 -2.43 -12.50
CA VAL A 157 2.17 -3.58 -12.03
C VAL A 157 2.81 -4.90 -12.45
N ARG A 158 3.28 -5.01 -13.70
CA ARG A 158 3.98 -6.22 -14.16
C ARG A 158 5.27 -6.47 -13.38
N CYS A 159 6.06 -5.45 -13.13
CA CYS A 159 7.31 -5.57 -12.35
C CYS A 159 7.01 -5.97 -10.91
N GLN A 160 6.00 -5.38 -10.29
CA GLN A 160 5.57 -5.73 -8.93
C GLN A 160 5.12 -7.19 -8.84
N GLU A 161 4.28 -7.65 -9.77
CA GLU A 161 3.84 -9.05 -9.82
C GLU A 161 5.03 -10.01 -9.99
N LEU A 162 5.95 -9.68 -10.88
CA LEU A 162 7.16 -10.46 -11.12
C LEU A 162 8.05 -10.52 -9.87
N TYR A 163 8.22 -9.41 -9.17
CA TYR A 163 8.94 -9.34 -7.90
C TYR A 163 8.34 -10.27 -6.84
N PHE A 164 7.01 -10.22 -6.65
CA PHE A 164 6.35 -11.10 -5.69
C PHE A 164 6.43 -12.58 -6.09
N ARG A 165 6.43 -12.90 -7.37
CA ARG A 165 6.66 -14.27 -7.84
C ARG A 165 8.07 -14.75 -7.48
N CYS A 166 9.09 -13.91 -7.71
CA CYS A 166 10.47 -14.21 -7.31
C CYS A 166 10.58 -14.39 -5.78
N LEU A 167 9.99 -13.48 -5.01
CA LEU A 167 10.01 -13.54 -3.55
C LEU A 167 9.36 -14.82 -3.00
N ARG A 168 8.21 -15.25 -3.56
CA ARG A 168 7.55 -16.51 -3.17
C ARG A 168 8.40 -17.74 -3.51
N SER A 169 8.97 -17.79 -4.72
CA SER A 169 9.81 -18.91 -5.13
C SER A 169 11.06 -19.01 -4.27
N LEU A 170 11.73 -17.88 -4.05
CA LEU A 170 12.91 -17.77 -3.20
C LEU A 170 12.60 -18.15 -1.75
N SER A 171 11.48 -17.65 -1.21
CA SER A 171 11.04 -17.98 0.14
C SER A 171 10.86 -19.49 0.32
N ARG A 172 10.25 -20.18 -0.66
CA ARG A 172 10.08 -21.63 -0.61
C ARG A 172 11.43 -22.36 -0.59
N GLN A 173 12.33 -22.03 -1.52
CA GLN A 173 13.65 -22.67 -1.63
C GLN A 173 14.50 -22.48 -0.39
N MET A 174 14.60 -21.23 0.11
CA MET A 174 15.40 -20.90 1.30
C MET A 174 14.81 -21.49 2.60
N GLN A 175 13.48 -21.67 2.67
CA GLN A 175 12.85 -22.38 3.80
C GLN A 175 13.20 -23.87 3.77
N GLU A 176 13.18 -24.51 2.60
CA GLU A 176 13.60 -25.90 2.43
C GLU A 176 15.08 -26.10 2.81
N ASN A 177 15.93 -25.14 2.44
CA ASN A 177 17.37 -25.10 2.78
C ASN A 177 17.64 -24.66 4.23
N ARG A 178 16.61 -24.21 4.98
CA ARG A 178 16.70 -23.64 6.35
C ARG A 178 17.53 -22.36 6.44
N GLU A 179 17.58 -21.59 5.39
CA GLU A 179 18.34 -20.33 5.30
C GLU A 179 17.52 -19.12 5.81
N TYR A 180 16.90 -19.29 6.97
CA TYR A 180 15.91 -18.34 7.50
C TYR A 180 16.49 -16.94 7.77
N GLN A 181 17.77 -16.82 8.15
CA GLN A 181 18.34 -15.51 8.43
C GLN A 181 18.57 -14.70 7.13
N SER A 182 19.05 -15.35 6.07
CA SER A 182 19.21 -14.72 4.76
C SER A 182 17.86 -14.32 4.18
N LEU A 183 16.88 -15.22 4.26
CA LEU A 183 15.50 -14.94 3.84
C LEU A 183 14.89 -13.78 4.63
N LEU A 184 15.10 -13.72 5.95
CA LEU A 184 14.59 -12.62 6.77
C LEU A 184 15.10 -11.25 6.31
N ASN A 185 16.35 -11.16 5.87
CA ASN A 185 16.91 -9.91 5.35
C ASN A 185 16.20 -9.47 4.07
N ILE A 186 15.95 -10.41 3.15
CA ILE A 186 15.24 -10.14 1.89
C ILE A 186 13.79 -9.72 2.16
N VAL A 187 13.11 -10.46 3.03
CA VAL A 187 11.71 -10.17 3.40
C VAL A 187 11.60 -8.84 4.15
N ASN A 188 12.59 -8.45 4.96
CA ASN A 188 12.59 -7.13 5.59
C ASN A 188 12.64 -6.01 4.55
N ASN A 189 13.42 -6.13 3.49
CA ASN A 189 13.43 -5.17 2.39
C ASN A 189 12.06 -5.14 1.68
N ALA A 190 11.47 -6.31 1.42
CA ALA A 190 10.12 -6.40 0.85
C ALA A 190 9.07 -5.72 1.73
N CYS A 191 9.13 -5.89 3.06
CA CYS A 191 8.23 -5.24 4.01
C CYS A 191 8.39 -3.72 4.07
N GLN A 192 9.59 -3.19 3.75
CA GLN A 192 9.81 -1.73 3.66
C GLN A 192 9.22 -1.14 2.39
N LEU A 193 9.32 -1.87 1.27
CA LEU A 193 8.74 -1.45 -0.01
C LEU A 193 7.21 -1.60 -0.01
N TYR A 194 6.74 -2.73 0.52
CA TYR A 194 5.33 -3.10 0.53
C TYR A 194 4.94 -3.62 1.90
N PRO A 195 4.26 -2.82 2.74
CA PRO A 195 3.80 -3.26 4.05
C PRO A 195 2.59 -4.22 3.97
N TYR A 196 2.51 -5.04 2.92
CA TYR A 196 1.40 -5.97 2.71
C TYR A 196 1.45 -7.14 3.70
N GLU A 197 0.28 -7.64 4.04
CA GLU A 197 0.13 -8.76 4.97
C GLU A 197 0.96 -9.99 4.56
N GLU A 198 1.05 -10.27 3.25
CA GLU A 198 1.84 -11.38 2.71
C GLU A 198 3.32 -11.29 3.12
N CYS A 199 3.94 -10.12 2.99
CA CYS A 199 5.33 -9.90 3.41
C CYS A 199 5.51 -10.08 4.92
N GLN A 200 4.56 -9.60 5.70
CA GLN A 200 4.59 -9.73 7.15
C GLN A 200 4.44 -11.19 7.60
N ILE A 201 3.60 -11.98 6.91
CA ILE A 201 3.49 -13.43 7.14
C ILE A 201 4.81 -14.13 6.84
N MET A 202 5.47 -13.85 5.73
CA MET A 202 6.79 -14.41 5.39
C MET A 202 7.83 -14.07 6.47
N LYS A 203 7.81 -12.82 6.97
CA LYS A 203 8.67 -12.39 8.07
C LYS A 203 8.40 -13.16 9.35
N MET A 204 7.14 -13.34 9.70
CA MET A 204 6.75 -14.13 10.87
C MET A 204 7.19 -15.59 10.73
N ASP A 205 7.01 -16.21 9.56
CA ASP A 205 7.41 -17.59 9.28
C ASP A 205 8.93 -17.79 9.50
N CYS A 206 9.77 -16.86 9.02
CA CYS A 206 11.21 -16.89 9.29
C CYS A 206 11.51 -16.80 10.79
N LEU A 207 10.90 -15.85 11.48
CA LEU A 207 11.13 -15.64 12.92
C LEU A 207 10.65 -16.84 13.77
N ILE A 208 9.53 -17.45 13.42
CA ILE A 208 8.99 -18.65 14.06
C ILE A 208 9.95 -19.83 13.86
N ALA A 209 10.43 -20.05 12.63
CA ALA A 209 11.37 -21.12 12.32
C ALA A 209 12.69 -20.96 13.09
N MET A 210 13.16 -19.74 13.31
CA MET A 210 14.33 -19.42 14.14
C MET A 210 14.02 -19.41 15.66
N LYS A 211 12.80 -19.75 16.07
CA LYS A 211 12.33 -19.70 17.46
C LYS A 211 12.39 -18.28 18.09
N ARG A 212 12.39 -17.23 17.28
CA ARG A 212 12.36 -15.83 17.70
C ARG A 212 10.91 -15.35 17.93
N PHE A 213 10.19 -16.09 18.76
CA PHE A 213 8.74 -15.91 18.95
C PHE A 213 8.35 -14.53 19.47
N ARG A 214 9.20 -13.87 20.27
CA ARG A 214 8.92 -12.52 20.77
C ARG A 214 8.89 -11.50 19.64
N GLU A 215 9.82 -11.59 18.71
CA GLU A 215 9.89 -10.69 17.55
C GLU A 215 8.75 -10.97 16.57
N ALA A 216 8.44 -12.24 16.32
CA ALA A 216 7.28 -12.61 15.54
C ALA A 216 5.96 -12.07 16.15
N MET A 217 5.84 -12.08 17.46
CA MET A 217 4.70 -11.48 18.17
C MET A 217 4.65 -9.95 18.01
N GLN A 218 5.79 -9.27 17.96
CA GLN A 218 5.82 -7.83 17.70
C GLN A 218 5.34 -7.51 16.28
N VAL A 219 5.75 -8.31 15.27
CA VAL A 219 5.25 -8.17 13.90
C VAL A 219 3.74 -8.36 13.85
N TYR A 220 3.22 -9.41 14.50
CA TYR A 220 1.78 -9.65 14.58
C TYR A 220 1.03 -8.45 15.19
N LYS A 221 1.47 -7.96 16.34
CA LYS A 221 0.85 -6.80 17.02
C LYS A 221 0.87 -5.54 16.13
N TRP A 222 1.97 -5.32 15.41
CA TRP A 222 2.08 -4.19 14.49
C TRP A 222 1.10 -4.31 13.32
N VAL A 223 0.99 -5.48 12.70
CA VAL A 223 0.06 -5.73 11.58
C VAL A 223 -1.38 -5.54 12.04
N VAL A 224 -1.76 -6.17 13.16
CA VAL A 224 -3.10 -6.03 13.72
C VAL A 224 -3.44 -4.57 13.95
N ARG A 225 -2.51 -3.79 14.50
CA ARG A 225 -2.72 -2.37 14.71
C ARG A 225 -2.94 -1.59 13.41
N GLN A 226 -2.08 -1.79 12.41
CA GLN A 226 -2.15 -1.06 11.14
C GLN A 226 -3.41 -1.39 10.35
N TYR A 227 -3.71 -2.68 10.19
CA TYR A 227 -4.87 -3.09 9.38
C TYR A 227 -6.18 -2.92 10.12
N PHE A 228 -6.14 -3.11 11.44
CA PHE A 228 -7.31 -3.17 12.26
C PHE A 228 -7.74 -1.77 12.74
N GLU A 229 -6.83 -1.01 13.33
CA GLU A 229 -7.13 0.33 13.83
C GLU A 229 -7.32 1.35 12.70
N GLU A 230 -6.60 1.19 11.57
CA GLU A 230 -6.66 2.14 10.46
C GLU A 230 -7.71 1.76 9.39
N GLN A 231 -7.90 0.46 9.12
CA GLN A 231 -8.75 0.00 8.02
C GLN A 231 -9.97 -0.79 8.48
N GLY A 232 -10.07 -1.14 9.76
CA GLY A 232 -11.17 -1.95 10.31
C GLY A 232 -11.19 -3.40 9.84
N LEU A 233 -10.11 -3.89 9.19
CA LEU A 233 -10.04 -5.24 8.65
C LEU A 233 -9.50 -6.23 9.69
N PRO A 234 -10.15 -7.37 9.94
CA PRO A 234 -9.64 -8.38 10.85
C PRO A 234 -8.38 -9.03 10.27
N PRO A 235 -7.46 -9.56 11.12
CA PRO A 235 -6.35 -10.36 10.66
C PRO A 235 -6.84 -11.56 9.84
N SER A 236 -6.10 -11.92 8.78
CA SER A 236 -6.44 -13.11 8.00
C SER A 236 -6.30 -14.40 8.83
N GLU A 237 -6.97 -15.48 8.40
CA GLU A 237 -6.83 -16.79 9.06
C GLU A 237 -5.36 -17.26 9.09
N LYS A 238 -4.60 -16.98 8.03
CA LYS A 238 -3.16 -17.27 7.98
C LYS A 238 -2.38 -16.55 9.08
N MET A 239 -2.72 -15.31 9.37
CA MET A 239 -2.10 -14.51 10.42
C MET A 239 -2.48 -15.05 11.81
N LEU A 240 -3.75 -15.42 12.02
CA LEU A 240 -4.24 -16.03 13.26
C LEU A 240 -3.60 -17.38 13.55
N GLU A 241 -3.35 -18.19 12.52
CA GLU A 241 -2.65 -19.47 12.65
C GLU A 241 -1.22 -19.28 13.18
N ARG A 242 -0.47 -18.29 12.64
CA ARG A 242 0.87 -17.94 13.15
C ARG A 242 0.82 -17.47 14.60
N PHE A 243 -0.19 -16.67 14.92
CA PHE A 243 -0.41 -16.25 16.30
C PHE A 243 -0.63 -17.44 17.24
N ARG A 244 -1.49 -18.41 16.86
CA ARG A 244 -1.72 -19.63 17.66
C ARG A 244 -0.42 -20.44 17.83
N THR A 245 0.37 -20.60 16.77
CA THR A 245 1.66 -21.28 16.82
C THR A 245 2.63 -20.58 17.76
N MET A 246 2.78 -19.27 17.67
CA MET A 246 3.66 -18.49 18.55
C MET A 246 3.21 -18.56 20.01
N SER A 247 1.92 -18.34 20.27
CA SER A 247 1.38 -18.29 21.63
C SER A 247 1.50 -19.63 22.36
N SER A 248 1.42 -20.74 21.63
CA SER A 248 1.63 -22.09 22.20
C SER A 248 3.08 -22.36 22.59
N GLN A 249 4.05 -21.70 21.97
CA GLN A 249 5.49 -21.89 22.19
C GLN A 249 6.09 -20.90 23.21
N ILE A 250 5.41 -19.80 23.45
CA ILE A 250 5.87 -18.80 24.40
C ILE A 250 5.61 -19.31 25.82
N ARG A 251 6.67 -19.68 26.54
CA ARG A 251 6.55 -19.95 27.99
C ARG A 251 6.42 -18.61 28.71
N TYR A 252 5.34 -18.49 29.49
CA TYR A 252 5.09 -17.29 30.27
C TYR A 252 6.10 -17.20 31.41
N THR A 253 6.99 -16.22 31.37
CA THR A 253 7.86 -15.83 32.45
C THR A 253 7.21 -14.71 33.28
N ALA A 254 7.66 -14.47 34.53
CA ALA A 254 7.15 -13.38 35.36
C ALA A 254 7.22 -11.99 34.68
N ASP A 255 8.24 -11.77 33.84
CA ASP A 255 8.38 -10.53 33.06
C ASP A 255 7.31 -10.42 31.97
N MET A 256 6.93 -11.51 31.33
CA MET A 256 5.84 -11.51 30.35
C MET A 256 4.47 -11.25 30.98
N LEU A 257 4.25 -11.68 32.22
CA LEU A 257 3.03 -11.33 32.93
C LEU A 257 2.94 -9.83 33.25
N LYS A 258 4.08 -9.16 33.45
CA LYS A 258 4.14 -7.69 33.52
C LYS A 258 3.77 -7.06 32.17
N ASP A 259 4.33 -7.57 31.07
CA ASP A 259 4.01 -7.09 29.72
C ASP A 259 2.54 -7.31 29.36
N VAL A 260 1.97 -8.45 29.73
CA VAL A 260 0.53 -8.72 29.59
C VAL A 260 -0.28 -7.74 30.43
N ARG A 261 0.10 -7.53 31.70
CA ARG A 261 -0.57 -6.58 32.58
C ARG A 261 -0.48 -5.15 32.06
N GLU A 262 0.68 -4.73 31.53
CA GLU A 262 0.85 -3.42 30.89
C GLU A 262 0.02 -3.31 29.60
N SER A 263 -0.08 -4.38 28.81
CA SER A 263 -0.88 -4.40 27.58
C SER A 263 -2.39 -4.37 27.85
N LEU A 264 -2.82 -4.80 29.02
CA LEU A 264 -4.22 -4.74 29.44
C LEU A 264 -4.62 -3.39 30.05
N LYS A 265 -3.64 -2.54 30.39
CA LYS A 265 -3.95 -1.19 30.83
C LYS A 265 -4.42 -0.36 29.64
N GLU A 266 -5.50 0.38 29.81
CA GLU A 266 -5.84 1.47 28.88
C GLU A 266 -4.67 2.45 28.85
N ARG A 267 -4.04 2.62 27.68
CA ARG A 267 -2.81 3.42 27.49
C ARG A 267 -3.02 4.91 27.73
N ASP A 268 -4.26 5.38 27.56
CA ASP A 268 -4.67 6.73 27.87
C ASP A 268 -5.90 6.68 28.76
N ALA A 269 -6.02 7.61 29.68
CA ALA A 269 -7.26 7.85 30.42
C ALA A 269 -8.31 8.41 29.45
N VAL A 270 -8.74 7.59 28.50
CA VAL A 270 -9.75 7.96 27.50
C VAL A 270 -11.07 8.08 28.25
N ASN A 271 -11.47 9.32 28.48
CA ASN A 271 -12.80 9.65 29.05
C ASN A 271 -13.89 9.55 27.99
N GLY A 272 -13.85 8.52 27.14
CA GLY A 272 -14.78 8.35 26.03
C GLY A 272 -15.14 6.88 25.81
N PRO A 273 -15.96 6.58 24.79
CA PRO A 273 -16.39 5.24 24.45
C PRO A 273 -15.23 4.39 23.93
N TYR A 274 -15.40 3.08 24.02
CA TYR A 274 -14.45 2.13 23.47
C TYR A 274 -14.67 1.94 21.97
N TYR A 275 -13.75 2.45 21.15
CA TYR A 275 -13.72 2.15 19.74
C TYR A 275 -13.01 0.84 19.49
N CYS A 276 -13.67 -0.11 18.85
CA CYS A 276 -13.09 -1.39 18.52
C CYS A 276 -13.47 -1.83 17.09
N SER A 277 -12.85 -2.89 16.66
CA SER A 277 -13.17 -3.53 15.39
C SER A 277 -14.51 -4.25 15.42
N TYR A 278 -15.04 -4.53 14.26
CA TYR A 278 -16.30 -5.27 14.16
C TYR A 278 -16.22 -6.66 14.82
N PRO A 279 -15.18 -7.51 14.61
CA PRO A 279 -15.07 -8.77 15.36
C PRO A 279 -14.98 -8.59 16.88
N SER A 280 -14.17 -7.62 17.35
CA SER A 280 -14.10 -7.32 18.79
C SER A 280 -15.41 -6.77 19.34
N PHE A 281 -16.13 -6.00 18.50
CA PHE A 281 -17.47 -5.52 18.82
C PHE A 281 -18.45 -6.67 19.01
N ILE A 282 -18.43 -7.68 18.12
CA ILE A 282 -19.25 -8.88 18.23
C ILE A 282 -18.94 -9.63 19.55
N ASP A 283 -17.68 -9.81 19.86
CA ASP A 283 -17.28 -10.54 21.09
C ASP A 283 -17.65 -9.74 22.33
N SER A 284 -17.48 -8.42 22.31
CA SER A 284 -17.91 -7.53 23.39
C SER A 284 -19.43 -7.53 23.53
N TYR A 285 -20.19 -7.49 22.43
CA TYR A 285 -21.65 -7.60 22.44
C TYR A 285 -22.11 -8.91 23.07
N ARG A 286 -21.51 -10.04 22.66
CA ARG A 286 -21.81 -11.36 23.22
C ARG A 286 -21.51 -11.44 24.72
N LEU A 287 -20.38 -10.86 25.14
CA LEU A 287 -20.02 -10.78 26.56
C LEU A 287 -21.04 -9.94 27.33
N LEU A 288 -21.36 -8.75 26.85
CA LEU A 288 -22.34 -7.87 27.48
C LEU A 288 -23.73 -8.49 27.50
N ASN A 289 -24.10 -9.28 26.48
CA ASN A 289 -25.33 -10.04 26.46
C ASN A 289 -25.42 -11.03 27.62
N ARG A 290 -24.37 -11.84 27.82
CA ARG A 290 -24.27 -12.79 28.96
C ARG A 290 -24.26 -12.08 30.31
N LEU A 291 -23.62 -10.90 30.38
CA LEU A 291 -23.62 -10.09 31.61
C LEU A 291 -24.99 -9.50 31.90
N SER A 292 -25.73 -9.02 30.89
CA SER A 292 -27.08 -8.46 31.09
C SER A 292 -28.08 -9.50 31.58
N GLU A 293 -27.96 -10.75 31.15
CA GLU A 293 -28.76 -11.87 31.68
C GLU A 293 -28.51 -12.10 33.17
N ARG A 294 -27.28 -11.83 33.65
CA ARG A 294 -26.89 -12.08 35.04
C ARG A 294 -27.14 -10.90 35.99
N ILE A 295 -26.95 -9.67 35.50
CA ILE A 295 -26.91 -8.45 36.31
C ILE A 295 -28.11 -7.54 36.05
N SER A 296 -28.93 -7.85 35.04
CA SER A 296 -30.12 -7.08 34.66
C SER A 296 -29.82 -5.60 34.39
N PHE A 297 -28.91 -5.30 33.44
CA PHE A 297 -28.70 -3.96 32.98
C PHE A 297 -29.23 -3.78 31.54
N GLU A 298 -29.75 -2.60 31.26
CA GLU A 298 -30.27 -2.26 29.94
C GLU A 298 -29.13 -2.00 28.95
N LYS A 299 -29.34 -2.34 27.72
CA LYS A 299 -28.44 -2.06 26.60
C LYS A 299 -29.20 -1.85 25.31
N VAL A 300 -28.72 -0.95 24.49
CA VAL A 300 -29.32 -0.66 23.19
C VAL A 300 -28.24 -0.69 22.10
N LEU A 301 -28.55 -1.43 21.04
CA LEU A 301 -27.72 -1.47 19.84
C LEU A 301 -28.30 -0.55 18.78
N ILE A 302 -27.51 0.38 18.28
CA ILE A 302 -27.88 1.36 17.29
C ILE A 302 -27.02 1.17 16.05
N CYS A 303 -27.63 1.19 14.87
CA CYS A 303 -26.93 1.35 13.60
C CYS A 303 -27.12 2.78 13.11
N THR A 304 -26.03 3.52 12.89
CA THR A 304 -26.06 4.83 12.24
C THR A 304 -25.60 4.70 10.80
N PHE A 305 -26.23 5.46 9.88
CA PHE A 305 -25.88 5.40 8.47
C PHE A 305 -26.14 6.74 7.76
N PHE A 306 -25.33 6.99 6.72
CA PHE A 306 -25.51 8.16 5.88
C PHE A 306 -26.46 7.88 4.71
N VAL A 307 -27.31 8.86 4.43
CA VAL A 307 -28.19 8.88 3.26
C VAL A 307 -28.06 10.21 2.52
N ASP A 308 -28.40 10.23 1.24
CA ASP A 308 -28.52 11.47 0.48
C ASP A 308 -29.73 12.31 0.95
N ILE A 309 -29.89 13.51 0.40
CA ILE A 309 -31.01 14.39 0.71
C ILE A 309 -32.38 13.79 0.36
N ARG A 310 -32.44 12.78 -0.51
CA ARG A 310 -33.65 12.05 -0.93
C ARG A 310 -33.89 10.78 -0.09
N GLY A 311 -32.97 10.47 0.84
CA GLY A 311 -33.03 9.29 1.71
C GLY A 311 -32.51 8.01 1.08
N LYS A 312 -31.79 8.08 -0.03
CA LYS A 312 -31.18 6.93 -0.70
C LYS A 312 -29.78 6.66 -0.11
N ALA A 313 -29.42 5.39 0.02
CA ALA A 313 -28.07 4.99 0.43
C ALA A 313 -26.99 5.56 -0.51
N LEU A 314 -25.88 5.98 0.06
CA LEU A 314 -24.73 6.51 -0.67
C LEU A 314 -23.85 5.37 -1.15
N ASP A 315 -23.22 5.58 -2.31
CA ASP A 315 -22.25 4.64 -2.86
C ASP A 315 -20.89 4.78 -2.13
N ASP A 316 -20.27 3.66 -1.76
CA ASP A 316 -19.03 3.61 -0.97
C ASP A 316 -17.80 4.25 -1.67
N GLY A 317 -17.88 4.51 -2.98
CA GLY A 317 -16.84 5.20 -3.76
C GLY A 317 -16.81 6.73 -3.63
N ASN A 318 -17.72 7.34 -2.89
CA ASN A 318 -17.84 8.79 -2.80
C ASN A 318 -16.84 9.38 -1.80
N ASP A 319 -15.97 10.31 -2.25
CA ASP A 319 -14.97 10.96 -1.40
C ASP A 319 -15.58 11.77 -0.24
N LEU A 320 -16.77 12.36 -0.44
CA LEU A 320 -17.53 13.02 0.63
C LEU A 320 -17.91 12.05 1.74
N LEU A 321 -18.15 10.78 1.41
CA LEU A 321 -18.51 9.77 2.39
C LEU A 321 -17.32 9.41 3.29
N LYS A 322 -16.09 9.33 2.73
CA LYS A 322 -14.88 9.06 3.51
C LYS A 322 -14.60 10.16 4.53
N GLU A 323 -14.76 11.41 4.10
CA GLU A 323 -14.62 12.57 4.99
C GLU A 323 -15.70 12.57 6.07
N ALA A 324 -16.96 12.38 5.68
CA ALA A 324 -18.09 12.30 6.59
C ALA A 324 -17.94 11.17 7.62
N SER A 325 -17.47 10.00 7.19
CA SER A 325 -17.20 8.85 8.06
C SER A 325 -16.11 9.16 9.10
N SER A 326 -15.03 9.80 8.68
CA SER A 326 -13.96 10.23 9.60
C SER A 326 -14.48 11.23 10.65
N GLN A 327 -15.30 12.18 10.24
CA GLN A 327 -15.89 13.17 11.14
C GLN A 327 -16.95 12.53 12.06
N LEU A 328 -17.73 11.57 11.55
CA LEU A 328 -18.68 10.81 12.37
C LEU A 328 -17.98 10.03 13.47
N ARG A 329 -16.84 9.39 13.17
CA ARG A 329 -16.03 8.70 14.18
C ARG A 329 -15.66 9.63 15.33
N LYS A 330 -15.22 10.86 15.03
CA LYS A 330 -14.89 11.88 16.03
C LYS A 330 -16.14 12.34 16.81
N ALA A 331 -17.25 12.59 16.10
CA ALA A 331 -18.51 13.00 16.71
C ALA A 331 -19.05 11.96 17.69
N VAL A 332 -19.03 10.68 17.29
CA VAL A 332 -19.40 9.55 18.17
C VAL A 332 -18.46 9.49 19.37
N GLY A 333 -17.14 9.58 19.13
CA GLY A 333 -16.11 9.49 20.19
C GLY A 333 -16.27 10.54 21.31
N ILE A 334 -16.73 11.77 20.99
CA ILE A 334 -16.96 12.82 21.99
C ILE A 334 -18.41 12.85 22.53
N SER A 335 -19.33 12.16 21.86
CA SER A 335 -20.75 12.14 22.25
C SER A 335 -21.11 11.01 23.20
N LEU A 336 -20.34 9.95 23.20
CA LEU A 336 -20.59 8.78 24.02
C LEU A 336 -19.78 8.80 25.31
N ARG A 337 -20.21 8.02 26.28
CA ARG A 337 -19.56 7.94 27.60
C ARG A 337 -18.65 6.72 27.70
N LYS A 338 -17.81 6.72 28.73
CA LYS A 338 -17.03 5.54 29.10
C LYS A 338 -17.96 4.38 29.44
N GLY A 339 -17.71 3.23 28.79
CA GLY A 339 -18.57 2.04 28.89
C GLY A 339 -19.44 1.79 27.65
N ASP A 340 -19.65 2.80 26.80
CA ASP A 340 -20.25 2.60 25.49
C ASP A 340 -19.20 2.09 24.50
N LEU A 341 -19.66 1.30 23.51
CA LEU A 341 -18.80 0.75 22.46
C LEU A 341 -19.28 1.21 21.09
N PHE A 342 -18.34 1.40 20.16
CA PHE A 342 -18.72 1.63 18.78
C PHE A 342 -17.69 1.08 17.81
N THR A 343 -18.15 0.78 16.59
CA THR A 343 -17.32 0.26 15.52
C THR A 343 -17.74 0.81 14.17
N CYS A 344 -16.80 0.95 13.25
CA CYS A 344 -17.10 1.18 11.85
C CYS A 344 -17.46 -0.15 11.19
N TYR A 345 -18.71 -0.28 10.71
CA TYR A 345 -19.18 -1.47 9.99
C TYR A 345 -18.91 -1.37 8.49
N SER A 346 -19.14 -0.19 7.93
CA SER A 346 -18.78 0.17 6.56
C SER A 346 -18.42 1.67 6.50
N PRO A 347 -17.87 2.19 5.39
CA PRO A 347 -17.62 3.62 5.25
C PRO A 347 -18.83 4.51 5.52
N SER A 348 -20.05 3.99 5.30
CA SER A 348 -21.31 4.68 5.51
C SER A 348 -22.00 4.35 6.83
N GLN A 349 -21.53 3.35 7.61
CA GLN A 349 -22.27 2.77 8.73
C GLN A 349 -21.42 2.58 9.97
N TYR A 350 -21.97 2.98 11.13
CA TYR A 350 -21.41 2.71 12.44
C TYR A 350 -22.39 1.95 13.32
N LEU A 351 -21.90 0.97 14.04
CA LEU A 351 -22.65 0.30 15.09
C LEU A 351 -22.23 0.87 16.44
N ILE A 352 -23.20 1.18 17.26
CA ILE A 352 -23.02 1.76 18.61
C ILE A 352 -23.78 0.90 19.60
N LEU A 353 -23.10 0.46 20.63
CA LEU A 353 -23.71 -0.27 21.76
C LEU A 353 -23.65 0.62 22.99
N LEU A 354 -24.81 1.03 23.43
CA LEU A 354 -25.00 1.82 24.64
C LEU A 354 -25.26 0.91 25.83
N SER A 355 -24.48 1.10 26.90
CA SER A 355 -24.55 0.35 28.13
C SER A 355 -25.34 1.12 29.20
N GLY A 356 -26.44 0.56 29.72
CA GLY A 356 -27.27 1.23 30.72
C GLY A 356 -28.01 2.45 30.18
N ALA A 357 -28.40 2.43 28.91
CA ALA A 357 -29.28 3.40 28.29
C ALA A 357 -30.59 2.72 27.83
N ASP A 358 -31.68 3.43 27.95
CA ASP A 358 -32.96 3.01 27.43
C ASP A 358 -33.21 3.55 26.00
N GLN A 359 -34.34 3.20 25.43
CA GLN A 359 -34.70 3.59 24.07
C GLN A 359 -35.00 5.11 23.95
N GLU A 360 -35.41 5.77 25.04
CA GLU A 360 -35.70 7.21 25.04
C GLU A 360 -34.42 8.02 25.06
N GLU A 361 -33.40 7.57 25.79
CA GLU A 361 -32.08 8.20 25.85
C GLU A 361 -31.34 8.14 24.48
N CYS A 362 -31.66 7.14 23.64
CA CYS A 362 -31.03 6.99 22.31
C CYS A 362 -31.27 8.23 21.42
N GLN A 363 -32.43 8.84 21.47
CA GLN A 363 -32.78 10.03 20.68
C GLN A 363 -31.89 11.23 21.09
N ASN A 364 -31.68 11.42 22.38
CA ASN A 364 -30.87 12.49 22.91
C ASN A 364 -29.37 12.29 22.54
N ILE A 365 -28.90 11.05 22.60
CA ILE A 365 -27.52 10.70 22.24
C ILE A 365 -27.32 10.94 20.74
N PHE A 366 -28.28 10.52 19.89
CA PHE A 366 -28.21 10.73 18.46
C PHE A 366 -28.22 12.23 18.09
N GLN A 367 -29.08 13.04 18.72
CA GLN A 367 -29.08 14.49 18.49
C GLN A 367 -27.73 15.12 18.84
N ARG A 368 -27.07 14.67 19.92
CA ARG A 368 -25.75 15.14 20.32
C ARG A 368 -24.68 14.75 19.29
N ILE A 369 -24.74 13.52 18.75
CA ILE A 369 -23.84 13.08 17.69
C ILE A 369 -24.03 13.94 16.43
N GLU A 370 -25.28 14.18 16.05
CA GLU A 370 -25.61 15.00 14.87
C GLU A 370 -25.17 16.47 15.03
N GLN A 371 -25.35 17.05 16.20
CA GLN A 371 -24.89 18.41 16.51
C GLN A 371 -23.36 18.49 16.41
N ASN A 372 -22.65 17.55 17.01
CA ASN A 372 -21.19 17.51 16.95
C ASN A 372 -20.69 17.28 15.51
N LEU A 373 -21.34 16.46 14.75
CA LEU A 373 -20.99 16.23 13.33
C LEU A 373 -21.15 17.51 12.51
N ARG A 374 -22.23 18.28 12.74
CA ARG A 374 -22.48 19.54 12.02
C ARG A 374 -21.44 20.63 12.32
N CYS A 375 -20.77 20.58 13.44
CA CYS A 375 -19.73 21.56 13.80
C CYS A 375 -18.46 21.45 12.91
N TRP A 376 -18.25 20.36 12.21
CA TRP A 376 -17.00 20.09 11.49
C TRP A 376 -17.11 20.04 9.96
N GLY A 377 -18.29 20.32 9.39
CA GLY A 377 -18.43 20.33 7.95
C GLY A 377 -19.79 20.78 7.46
N ASP A 378 -19.87 21.10 6.17
CA ASP A 378 -21.15 21.43 5.51
C ASP A 378 -21.74 20.15 4.89
N TRP A 379 -22.59 19.49 5.67
CA TRP A 379 -23.23 18.23 5.31
C TRP A 379 -24.58 18.40 4.61
N ARG A 380 -24.81 19.51 3.87
CA ARG A 380 -26.09 19.79 3.19
C ARG A 380 -26.51 18.73 2.20
N ARG A 381 -25.59 17.94 1.68
CA ARG A 381 -25.84 16.90 0.66
C ARG A 381 -26.10 15.51 1.23
N ILE A 382 -25.79 15.29 2.51
CA ILE A 382 -25.97 14.01 3.19
C ILE A 382 -26.65 14.21 4.54
N ARG A 383 -27.35 13.18 5.01
CA ARG A 383 -28.00 13.17 6.32
C ARG A 383 -27.60 11.94 7.08
N LEU A 384 -27.34 12.10 8.36
CA LEU A 384 -27.16 10.99 9.28
C LEU A 384 -28.52 10.50 9.73
N LYS A 385 -28.72 9.17 9.70
CA LYS A 385 -29.90 8.48 10.27
C LYS A 385 -29.43 7.39 11.21
N TYR A 386 -30.33 6.90 12.03
CA TYR A 386 -30.07 5.74 12.88
C TYR A 386 -31.30 4.82 12.93
N GLU A 387 -31.02 3.57 13.20
CA GLU A 387 -32.01 2.55 13.56
C GLU A 387 -31.61 1.87 14.85
N VAL A 388 -32.58 1.65 15.72
CA VAL A 388 -32.40 0.81 16.91
C VAL A 388 -32.61 -0.63 16.48
N LEU A 389 -31.55 -1.43 16.59
CA LEU A 389 -31.60 -2.86 16.33
C LEU A 389 -32.22 -3.53 17.57
N SER A 390 -33.53 -3.77 17.57
CA SER A 390 -34.19 -4.53 18.63
C SER A 390 -33.54 -5.89 18.74
N GLN A 391 -33.43 -6.40 19.99
CA GLN A 391 -32.76 -7.64 20.40
C GLN A 391 -32.78 -8.76 19.35
N VAL A 392 -31.60 -9.13 18.87
CA VAL A 392 -31.37 -10.38 18.14
C VAL A 392 -31.15 -11.49 19.15
#